data_f755827d8bbc2e86930dcf5f2552cf58
#
_entry.id   f755827d8bbc2e86930dcf5f2552cf58
#
_cell.length_a   1.000
_cell.length_b   1.000
_cell.length_c   1.000
_cell.angle_alpha   90.00
_cell.angle_beta   90.00
_cell.angle_gamma   90.00
#
_symmetry.space_group_name_H-M   'P 1'
#
loop_
_entity.id
_entity.type
_entity.pdbx_description
1 polymer ?
#
loop_
_entity_poly.entity_id
_entity_poly.type
_entity_poly.pdbx_seq_one_letter_code
_entity_poly.pdbx_strand_id
1 'polypeptide(L)'
;MQRYLISYEFNDGEDQEIGGDMLVKWYETGGVENRPETYEVHSWVFMIQNGTGHCVVSADSLDTIWILWHPWRKLMDISIQPCLDLEETISLIKKTRP
;
A
#
# COMPACT_ATOMS: atom_id res chain seq x y z
N MET A 1 -14.50 6.10 1.06
CA MET A 1 -13.20 6.18 0.36
C MET A 1 -13.01 4.94 -0.50
N GLN A 2 -12.28 5.07 -1.59
CA GLN A 2 -11.94 3.96 -2.46
C GLN A 2 -10.89 3.06 -1.79
N ARG A 3 -11.03 1.75 -1.96
CA ARG A 3 -10.06 0.76 -1.49
C ARG A 3 -9.05 0.45 -2.59
N TYR A 4 -7.78 0.29 -2.19
CA TYR A 4 -6.67 0.01 -3.11
C TYR A 4 -5.80 -1.10 -2.56
N LEU A 5 -5.26 -1.92 -3.46
CA LEU A 5 -4.20 -2.87 -3.17
C LEU A 5 -2.88 -2.27 -3.65
N ILE A 6 -1.94 -2.12 -2.73
CA ILE A 6 -0.59 -1.67 -3.04
C ILE A 6 0.31 -2.91 -2.95
N SER A 7 0.94 -3.24 -4.07
CA SER A 7 1.91 -4.33 -4.13
C SER A 7 3.28 -3.74 -4.44
N TYR A 8 4.32 -4.21 -3.79
CA TYR A 8 5.65 -3.67 -4.00
C TYR A 8 6.71 -4.76 -3.95
N GLU A 9 7.82 -4.51 -4.66
CA GLU A 9 8.98 -5.37 -4.71
C GLU A 9 10.24 -4.50 -4.75
N PHE A 10 11.16 -4.73 -3.82
CA PHE A 10 12.44 -4.03 -3.84
C PHE A 10 13.27 -4.46 -5.03
N ASN A 11 14.03 -3.51 -5.60
CA ASN A 11 14.84 -3.76 -6.80
C ASN A 11 15.91 -4.83 -6.56
N ASP A 12 16.54 -4.80 -5.37
CA ASP A 12 17.56 -5.74 -4.95
C ASP A 12 17.71 -5.74 -3.42
N GLY A 13 18.65 -6.54 -2.91
CA GLY A 13 18.88 -6.66 -1.47
C GLY A 13 19.41 -5.39 -0.83
N GLU A 14 20.21 -4.61 -1.55
CA GLU A 14 20.72 -3.33 -1.06
C GLU A 14 19.60 -2.31 -0.91
N ASP A 15 18.73 -2.21 -1.90
CA ASP A 15 17.58 -1.31 -1.84
C ASP A 15 16.60 -1.74 -0.75
N GLN A 16 16.47 -3.05 -0.51
CA GLN A 16 15.65 -3.54 0.59
C GLN A 16 16.19 -3.09 1.95
N GLU A 17 17.50 -3.12 2.15
CA GLU A 17 18.10 -2.65 3.41
C GLU A 17 17.90 -1.15 3.60
N ILE A 18 18.10 -0.38 2.55
CA ILE A 18 17.87 1.07 2.60
C ILE A 18 16.42 1.37 2.92
N GLY A 19 15.49 0.70 2.24
CA GLY A 19 14.05 0.85 2.48
C GLY A 19 13.64 0.40 3.87
N GLY A 20 14.24 -0.66 4.38
CA GLY A 20 14.02 -1.12 5.75
C GLY A 20 14.44 -0.11 6.79
N ASP A 21 15.60 0.51 6.61
CA ASP A 21 16.06 1.58 7.52
C ASP A 21 15.11 2.78 7.48
N MET A 22 14.65 3.15 6.29
CA MET A 22 13.67 4.23 6.14
C MET A 22 12.36 3.90 6.85
N LEU A 23 11.91 2.66 6.74
CA LEU A 23 10.67 2.20 7.37
C LEU A 23 10.76 2.24 8.89
N VAL A 24 11.87 1.76 9.45
CA VAL A 24 12.11 1.79 10.90
C VAL A 24 12.10 3.23 11.40
N LYS A 25 12.80 4.13 10.71
CA LYS A 25 12.83 5.55 11.06
C LYS A 25 11.44 6.18 10.99
N TRP A 26 10.71 5.89 9.91
CA TRP A 26 9.33 6.38 9.76
C TRP A 26 8.44 5.92 10.93
N TYR A 27 8.54 4.64 11.29
CA TYR A 27 7.75 4.07 12.38
C TYR A 27 8.11 4.71 13.73
N GLU A 28 9.41 4.85 14.01
CA GLU A 28 9.90 5.39 15.29
C GLU A 28 9.64 6.90 15.44
N THR A 29 9.48 7.61 14.34
CA THR A 29 9.20 9.06 14.36
C THR A 29 7.73 9.39 14.21
N GLY A 30 6.82 8.44 14.46
CA GLY A 30 5.40 8.69 14.51
C GLY A 30 4.67 8.60 13.18
N GLY A 31 5.22 7.86 12.22
CA GLY A 31 4.60 7.72 10.89
C GLY A 31 3.19 7.15 10.94
N VAL A 32 2.93 6.21 11.86
CA VAL A 32 1.60 5.61 12.01
C VAL A 32 0.58 6.63 12.50
N GLU A 33 0.95 7.42 13.53
CA GLU A 33 0.07 8.40 14.16
C GLU A 33 -0.17 9.63 13.28
N ASN A 34 0.77 9.95 12.41
CA ASN A 34 0.74 11.15 11.59
C ASN A 34 0.17 10.94 10.19
N ARG A 35 -0.48 9.79 9.96
CA ARG A 35 -1.14 9.56 8.67
C ARG A 35 -2.35 10.48 8.51
N PRO A 36 -2.60 10.99 7.28
CA PRO A 36 -3.75 11.84 7.05
C PRO A 36 -5.07 11.07 7.24
N GLU A 37 -6.13 11.78 7.60
CA GLU A 37 -7.46 11.20 7.78
C GLU A 37 -8.04 10.62 6.48
N THR A 38 -7.54 11.05 5.34
CA THR A 38 -7.94 10.59 4.02
C THR A 38 -7.25 9.31 3.58
N TYR A 39 -6.52 8.65 4.49
CA TYR A 39 -5.76 7.44 4.21
C TYR A 39 -5.85 6.50 5.41
N GLU A 40 -6.35 5.29 5.19
CA GLU A 40 -6.51 4.28 6.23
C GLU A 40 -5.89 2.97 5.78
N VAL A 41 -5.05 2.36 6.63
CA VAL A 41 -4.44 1.06 6.36
C VAL A 41 -5.29 -0.03 6.98
N HIS A 42 -5.77 -0.98 6.16
CA HIS A 42 -6.54 -2.14 6.62
C HIS A 42 -5.65 -3.33 6.94
N SER A 43 -4.65 -3.58 6.12
CA SER A 43 -3.68 -4.63 6.36
C SER A 43 -2.37 -4.31 5.65
N TRP A 44 -1.26 -4.80 6.19
CA TRP A 44 0.04 -4.62 5.58
C TRP A 44 0.92 -5.82 5.94
N VAL A 45 1.36 -6.55 4.94
CA VAL A 45 2.22 -7.71 5.12
C VAL A 45 3.48 -7.56 4.28
N PHE A 46 4.58 -8.09 4.78
CA PHE A 46 5.88 -7.99 4.15
C PHE A 46 6.51 -9.39 4.10
N MET A 47 6.86 -9.85 2.91
CA MET A 47 7.61 -11.09 2.72
C MET A 47 9.09 -10.75 2.64
N ILE A 48 9.74 -10.76 3.79
CA ILE A 48 11.10 -10.21 3.95
C ILE A 48 12.14 -10.96 3.13
N GLN A 49 11.98 -12.28 2.97
CA GLN A 49 12.91 -13.09 2.19
C GLN A 49 12.87 -12.78 0.70
N ASN A 50 11.71 -12.38 0.21
CA ASN A 50 11.50 -12.10 -1.22
C ASN A 50 11.61 -10.61 -1.55
N GLY A 51 11.69 -9.75 -0.54
CA GLY A 51 11.68 -8.31 -0.74
C GLY A 51 10.39 -7.76 -1.32
N THR A 52 9.26 -8.43 -1.04
CA THR A 52 7.94 -8.05 -1.56
C THR A 52 6.96 -7.81 -0.43
N GLY A 53 5.88 -7.12 -0.72
CA GLY A 53 4.83 -6.90 0.26
C GLY A 53 3.52 -6.43 -0.36
N HIS A 54 2.49 -6.47 0.46
CA HIS A 54 1.15 -6.03 0.07
C HIS A 54 0.55 -5.18 1.18
N CYS A 55 -0.15 -4.13 0.77
CA CYS A 55 -0.86 -3.24 1.69
C CYS A 55 -2.24 -2.95 1.14
N VAL A 56 -3.28 -3.18 1.95
CA VAL A 56 -4.65 -2.83 1.57
C VAL A 56 -5.02 -1.55 2.31
N VAL A 57 -5.38 -0.52 1.56
CA VAL A 57 -5.68 0.80 2.11
C VAL A 57 -7.00 1.33 1.57
N SER A 58 -7.59 2.28 2.28
CA SER A 58 -8.63 3.14 1.74
C SER A 58 -8.08 4.56 1.67
N ALA A 59 -8.37 5.25 0.58
CA ALA A 59 -7.93 6.63 0.39
C ALA A 59 -8.97 7.42 -0.41
N ASP A 60 -8.94 8.72 -0.26
CA ASP A 60 -9.81 9.62 -1.03
C ASP A 60 -9.45 9.66 -2.51
N SER A 61 -8.16 9.47 -2.82
CA SER A 61 -7.68 9.50 -4.20
C SER A 61 -6.37 8.72 -4.34
N LEU A 62 -6.02 8.38 -5.58
CA LEU A 62 -4.74 7.81 -5.93
C LEU A 62 -3.59 8.76 -5.59
N ASP A 63 -3.81 10.07 -5.73
CA ASP A 63 -2.80 11.09 -5.44
C ASP A 63 -2.31 11.01 -3.99
N THR A 64 -3.23 10.82 -3.05
CA THR A 64 -2.89 10.68 -1.63
C THR A 64 -1.94 9.49 -1.40
N ILE A 65 -2.24 8.35 -2.02
CA ILE A 65 -1.40 7.15 -1.91
C ILE A 65 -0.02 7.42 -2.52
N TRP A 66 0.01 8.00 -3.71
CA TRP A 66 1.25 8.28 -4.43
C TRP A 66 2.18 9.19 -3.63
N ILE A 67 1.64 10.25 -3.03
CA ILE A 67 2.41 11.19 -2.22
C ILE A 67 3.03 10.47 -1.02
N LEU A 68 2.25 9.62 -0.34
CA LEU A 68 2.73 8.91 0.84
C LEU A 68 3.79 7.85 0.52
N TRP A 69 3.68 7.18 -0.61
CA TRP A 69 4.58 6.11 -1.01
C TRP A 69 5.76 6.58 -1.87
N HIS A 70 5.72 7.81 -2.35
CA HIS A 70 6.73 8.38 -3.24
C HIS A 70 8.17 8.28 -2.71
N PRO A 71 8.47 8.48 -1.40
CA PRO A 71 9.85 8.38 -0.90
C PRO A 71 10.51 7.02 -1.15
N TRP A 72 9.74 5.94 -1.28
CA TRP A 72 10.26 4.60 -1.53
C TRP A 72 10.36 4.24 -3.00
N ARG A 73 9.83 5.07 -3.88
CA ARG A 73 9.68 4.75 -5.31
C ARG A 73 10.98 4.35 -6.02
N LYS A 74 12.10 4.94 -5.63
CA LYS A 74 13.40 4.63 -6.25
C LYS A 74 13.94 3.27 -5.84
N LEU A 75 13.48 2.74 -4.72
CA LEU A 75 13.99 1.50 -4.13
C LEU A 75 13.17 0.28 -4.54
N MET A 76 11.97 0.48 -5.05
CA MET A 76 11.04 -0.61 -5.32
C MET A 76 10.10 -0.30 -6.48
N ASP A 77 9.61 -1.36 -7.11
CA ASP A 77 8.46 -1.27 -8.01
C ASP A 77 7.18 -1.28 -7.19
N ILE A 78 6.33 -0.31 -7.42
CA ILE A 78 5.06 -0.15 -6.71
C ILE A 78 3.92 -0.24 -7.69
N SER A 79 2.95 -1.12 -7.40
CA SER A 79 1.71 -1.25 -8.16
C SER A 79 0.55 -0.86 -7.25
N ILE A 80 -0.32 0.01 -7.71
CA ILE A 80 -1.48 0.48 -6.96
C ILE A 80 -2.72 0.21 -7.81
N GLN A 81 -3.62 -0.62 -7.29
CA GLN A 81 -4.82 -1.03 -8.03
C GLN A 81 -6.07 -0.82 -7.17
N PRO A 82 -7.14 -0.26 -7.74
CA PRO A 82 -8.43 -0.26 -7.06
C PRO A 82 -8.87 -1.69 -6.82
N CYS A 83 -9.44 -1.95 -5.65
CA CYS A 83 -9.96 -3.27 -5.33
C CYS A 83 -11.29 -3.15 -4.57
N LEU A 84 -12.01 -4.25 -4.52
CA LEU A 84 -13.28 -4.36 -3.84
C LEU A 84 -13.16 -5.39 -2.73
N ASP A 85 -13.90 -5.22 -1.63
CA ASP A 85 -14.06 -6.30 -0.67
C ASP A 85 -15.01 -7.36 -1.22
N LEU A 86 -15.21 -8.44 -0.46
CA LEU A 86 -16.06 -9.55 -0.91
C LEU A 86 -17.50 -9.11 -1.16
N GLU A 87 -18.09 -8.33 -0.25
CA GLU A 87 -19.47 -7.89 -0.37
C GLU A 87 -19.68 -6.97 -1.56
N GLU A 88 -18.75 -6.02 -1.77
CA GLU A 88 -18.77 -5.14 -2.94
C GLU A 88 -18.63 -5.93 -4.24
N THR A 89 -17.76 -6.94 -4.25
CA THR A 89 -17.55 -7.82 -5.40
C THR A 89 -18.82 -8.58 -5.74
N ILE A 90 -19.48 -9.17 -4.75
CA ILE A 90 -20.73 -9.90 -4.94
C ILE A 90 -21.82 -8.96 -5.47
N SER A 91 -21.93 -7.78 -4.90
CA SER A 91 -22.89 -6.78 -5.35
C SER A 91 -22.69 -6.39 -6.81
N LEU A 92 -21.44 -6.17 -7.20
CA LEU A 92 -21.10 -5.85 -8.59
C LEU A 92 -21.42 -7.00 -9.55
N ILE A 93 -21.09 -8.23 -9.16
CA ILE A 93 -21.39 -9.41 -9.97
C ILE A 93 -22.90 -9.52 -10.21
N LYS A 94 -23.70 -9.34 -9.17
CA LYS A 94 -25.17 -9.38 -9.29
C LYS A 94 -25.71 -8.33 -10.25
N LYS A 95 -25.11 -7.14 -10.26
CA LYS A 95 -25.54 -6.04 -11.15
C LYS A 95 -25.18 -6.31 -12.61
N THR A 96 -24.17 -7.11 -12.89
CA THR A 96 -23.70 -7.38 -14.24
C THR A 96 -24.26 -8.65 -14.85
N ARG A 97 -25.05 -9.40 -14.11
CA ARG A 97 -25.69 -10.62 -14.59
C ARG A 97 -27.18 -10.39 -14.85
N PRO A 98 -27.74 -11.01 -15.91
CA PRO A 98 -29.15 -10.95 -16.21
C PRO A 98 -30.01 -11.67 -15.16
#